data_5499f7213d37c7ba1e14269617f3b766
#
_entry.id   5499f7213d37c7ba1e14269617f3b766
#
_cell.length_a   1.000
_cell.length_b   1.000
_cell.length_c   1.000
_cell.angle_alpha   90.00
_cell.angle_beta   90.00
_cell.angle_gamma   90.00
#
_symmetry.space_group_name_H-M   'P 1'
#
loop_
_entity.id
_entity.type
_entity.pdbx_description
1 polymer ?
#
loop_
_entity_poly.entity_id
_entity_poly.type
_entity_poly.pdbx_seq_one_letter_code
_entity_poly.pdbx_strand_id
1 'polypeptide(L)'
;MKKYLMTWYGMTDFRAALGLEQTTGPVLGALLAEDYTDVVILGFTHPDKIDKKADEFQQKITDIRDSDPTTVRQFIDLFSNTGDAHHHFNEWLKKQLRDAGKKVDVRFHPVVLTHLNDTEGIYEAANYALNEVAVSDGEKLVTLYLSPGTPVMAFVWAFAALRYPALKKRLIASSRPGRHPEKIVLPNEWMEWHGRQVRTTNTDTDRYDVIFHLFGEQRIPSLLGVIQFSSRKHVFVNSAQYPADVMKRFLGKAEYGEIAVDPYDPENVRSTILDLIARMPADPKIGFNLTGGTKLMYAGALAACRKVNATPFYFNSRNNQVIYLNDFKTVETKLIPSVETFI
;
A
#
# COMPACT_ATOMS: atom_id res chain seq x y z
N MET A 1 -19.99 -13.54 -16.07
CA MET A 1 -19.05 -12.96 -15.07
C MET A 1 -17.78 -13.77 -15.06
N LYS A 2 -16.63 -13.16 -15.33
CA LYS A 2 -15.32 -13.79 -15.22
C LYS A 2 -14.88 -13.86 -13.75
N LYS A 3 -14.28 -14.99 -13.36
CA LYS A 3 -13.75 -15.18 -12.00
C LYS A 3 -12.23 -15.34 -12.07
N TYR A 4 -11.53 -14.36 -11.58
CA TYR A 4 -10.07 -14.33 -11.54
C TYR A 4 -9.54 -14.81 -10.19
N LEU A 5 -8.56 -15.71 -10.22
CA LEU A 5 -7.65 -15.94 -9.10
C LEU A 5 -6.36 -15.15 -9.39
N MET A 6 -5.92 -14.33 -8.45
CA MET A 6 -4.66 -13.58 -8.57
C MET A 6 -3.78 -13.93 -7.37
N THR A 7 -2.54 -14.32 -7.62
CA THR A 7 -1.65 -14.83 -6.56
C THR A 7 -0.18 -14.73 -6.93
N TRP A 8 0.68 -14.82 -5.93
CA TRP A 8 2.08 -15.12 -6.12
C TRP A 8 2.29 -16.62 -6.23
N TYR A 9 3.34 -17.01 -6.94
CA TYR A 9 3.87 -18.34 -6.98
C TYR A 9 4.92 -18.49 -5.87
N GLY A 10 4.85 -19.56 -5.11
CA GLY A 10 5.69 -19.78 -3.95
C GLY A 10 6.54 -21.06 -4.05
N MET A 11 7.45 -21.21 -3.08
CA MET A 11 8.35 -22.37 -2.99
C MET A 11 7.59 -23.70 -2.91
N THR A 12 6.49 -23.74 -2.17
CA THR A 12 5.67 -24.97 -2.05
C THR A 12 5.04 -25.35 -3.38
N ASP A 13 4.67 -24.38 -4.22
CA ASP A 13 4.14 -24.63 -5.56
C ASP A 13 5.23 -25.22 -6.48
N PHE A 14 6.45 -24.68 -6.39
CA PHE A 14 7.59 -25.23 -7.15
C PHE A 14 7.91 -26.66 -6.75
N ARG A 15 7.98 -26.94 -5.44
CA ARG A 15 8.22 -28.29 -4.91
C ARG A 15 7.11 -29.26 -5.33
N ALA A 16 5.84 -28.82 -5.34
CA ALA A 16 4.72 -29.61 -5.81
C ALA A 16 4.86 -29.97 -7.30
N ALA A 17 5.27 -29.00 -8.13
CA ALA A 17 5.51 -29.23 -9.55
C ALA A 17 6.66 -30.22 -9.81
N LEU A 18 7.67 -30.25 -8.95
CA LEU A 18 8.75 -31.23 -8.97
C LEU A 18 8.33 -32.63 -8.44
N GLY A 19 7.13 -32.75 -7.83
CA GLY A 19 6.67 -33.97 -7.18
C GLY A 19 7.36 -34.26 -5.84
N LEU A 20 7.91 -33.22 -5.19
CA LEU A 20 8.59 -33.29 -3.90
C LEU A 20 7.65 -33.01 -2.70
N GLU A 21 6.38 -32.71 -2.99
CA GLU A 21 5.35 -32.47 -1.97
C GLU A 21 4.25 -33.52 -2.05
N GLN A 22 3.67 -33.88 -0.92
CA GLN A 22 2.51 -34.77 -0.86
C GLN A 22 1.20 -34.03 -1.26
N THR A 23 1.22 -32.72 -1.30
CA THR A 23 0.07 -31.87 -1.65
C THR A 23 0.22 -31.29 -3.05
N THR A 24 -0.89 -30.84 -3.60
CA THR A 24 -0.94 -30.19 -4.93
C THR A 24 -0.31 -28.81 -4.99
N GLY A 25 0.21 -28.31 -3.89
CA GLY A 25 0.64 -26.92 -3.76
C GLY A 25 -0.54 -25.94 -3.58
N PRO A 26 -0.25 -24.74 -3.05
CA PRO A 26 -1.28 -23.75 -2.75
C PRO A 26 -2.07 -23.28 -3.96
N VAL A 27 -1.40 -22.94 -5.07
CA VAL A 27 -2.04 -22.36 -6.25
C VAL A 27 -2.96 -23.36 -6.92
N LEU A 28 -2.48 -24.59 -7.21
CA LEU A 28 -3.32 -25.63 -7.79
C LEU A 28 -4.46 -26.02 -6.83
N GLY A 29 -4.18 -26.14 -5.55
CA GLY A 29 -5.20 -26.42 -4.52
C GLY A 29 -6.34 -25.41 -4.52
N ALA A 30 -6.05 -24.12 -4.64
CA ALA A 30 -7.05 -23.07 -4.74
C ALA A 30 -7.87 -23.16 -6.03
N LEU A 31 -7.24 -23.47 -7.18
CA LEU A 31 -7.92 -23.63 -8.48
C LEU A 31 -8.80 -24.86 -8.54
N LEU A 32 -8.44 -25.92 -7.82
CA LEU A 32 -9.29 -27.13 -7.72
C LEU A 32 -10.46 -26.94 -6.76
N ALA A 33 -10.30 -26.11 -5.72
CA ALA A 33 -11.33 -25.89 -4.69
C ALA A 33 -12.53 -25.07 -5.18
N GLU A 34 -12.35 -24.21 -6.20
CA GLU A 34 -13.40 -23.35 -6.74
C GLU A 34 -13.27 -23.22 -8.26
N ASP A 35 -14.38 -22.82 -8.91
CA ASP A 35 -14.38 -22.58 -10.35
C ASP A 35 -13.94 -21.16 -10.68
N TYR A 36 -12.71 -21.06 -11.22
CA TYR A 36 -12.16 -19.84 -11.81
C TYR A 36 -12.17 -19.95 -13.32
N THR A 37 -12.32 -18.81 -14.00
CA THR A 37 -12.19 -18.71 -15.46
C THR A 37 -10.77 -18.35 -15.87
N ASP A 38 -10.09 -17.58 -15.04
CA ASP A 38 -8.77 -17.01 -15.29
C ASP A 38 -7.92 -17.09 -14.02
N VAL A 39 -6.62 -17.29 -14.18
CA VAL A 39 -5.64 -17.13 -13.10
C VAL A 39 -4.48 -16.25 -13.55
N VAL A 40 -4.11 -15.29 -12.73
CA VAL A 40 -2.93 -14.43 -12.92
C VAL A 40 -1.95 -14.72 -11.78
N ILE A 41 -0.77 -15.21 -12.17
CA ILE A 41 0.26 -15.66 -11.25
C ILE A 41 1.49 -14.77 -11.41
N LEU A 42 2.00 -14.23 -10.32
CA LEU A 42 3.26 -13.49 -10.27
C LEU A 42 4.36 -14.41 -9.73
N GLY A 43 5.49 -14.47 -10.44
CA GLY A 43 6.63 -15.29 -10.04
C GLY A 43 7.88 -14.45 -9.80
N PHE A 44 8.39 -14.45 -8.56
CA PHE A 44 9.64 -13.76 -8.24
C PHE A 44 10.81 -14.37 -9.01
N THR A 45 11.53 -13.52 -9.76
CA THR A 45 12.76 -13.87 -10.47
C THR A 45 13.91 -13.08 -9.85
N HIS A 46 14.96 -13.79 -9.42
CA HIS A 46 16.14 -13.14 -8.87
C HIS A 46 17.00 -12.57 -10.01
N PRO A 47 17.45 -11.30 -9.96
CA PRO A 47 18.22 -10.67 -11.03
C PRO A 47 19.46 -11.48 -11.46
N ASP A 48 20.19 -12.03 -10.50
CA ASP A 48 21.40 -12.83 -10.77
C ASP A 48 21.14 -14.23 -11.35
N LYS A 49 19.87 -14.63 -11.45
CA LYS A 49 19.47 -15.96 -11.92
C LYS A 49 18.76 -15.91 -13.28
N ILE A 50 18.68 -14.74 -13.93
CA ILE A 50 17.90 -14.58 -15.18
C ILE A 50 18.45 -15.43 -16.30
N ASP A 51 19.76 -15.62 -16.42
CA ASP A 51 20.41 -16.25 -17.60
C ASP A 51 21.19 -17.54 -17.27
N LYS A 52 20.88 -18.25 -16.18
CA LYS A 52 21.72 -19.38 -15.76
C LYS A 52 21.04 -20.74 -15.96
N LYS A 53 21.53 -21.49 -16.99
CA LYS A 53 21.58 -22.97 -17.00
C LYS A 53 20.27 -23.72 -17.31
N ALA A 54 19.51 -23.31 -18.34
CA ALA A 54 18.34 -24.05 -18.82
C ALA A 54 18.63 -25.55 -19.08
N ASP A 55 19.77 -25.84 -19.72
CA ASP A 55 20.16 -27.25 -20.02
C ASP A 55 20.41 -28.04 -18.73
N GLU A 56 21.02 -27.42 -17.72
CA GLU A 56 21.28 -28.08 -16.44
C GLU A 56 19.99 -28.35 -15.66
N PHE A 57 19.00 -27.44 -15.74
CA PHE A 57 17.68 -27.65 -15.13
C PHE A 57 16.99 -28.86 -15.72
N GLN A 58 16.92 -28.97 -17.05
CA GLN A 58 16.26 -30.06 -17.74
C GLN A 58 16.94 -31.43 -17.50
N GLN A 59 18.26 -31.44 -17.41
CA GLN A 59 19.00 -32.67 -17.11
C GLN A 59 18.76 -33.17 -15.68
N LYS A 60 18.70 -32.25 -14.69
CA LYS A 60 18.60 -32.63 -13.27
C LYS A 60 17.17 -32.89 -12.80
N ILE A 61 16.18 -32.31 -13.47
CA ILE A 61 14.79 -32.39 -13.01
C ILE A 61 14.24 -33.82 -13.01
N THR A 62 14.70 -34.66 -13.90
CA THR A 62 14.19 -36.04 -14.05
C THR A 62 14.49 -36.87 -12.81
N ASP A 63 15.66 -36.71 -12.23
CA ASP A 63 16.17 -37.56 -11.15
C ASP A 63 15.94 -36.94 -9.76
N ILE A 64 15.44 -35.72 -9.69
CA ILE A 64 15.36 -34.97 -8.43
C ILE A 64 14.46 -35.64 -7.38
N ARG A 65 13.45 -36.38 -7.81
CA ARG A 65 12.51 -37.06 -6.90
C ARG A 65 13.14 -38.17 -6.11
N ASP A 66 14.11 -38.87 -6.72
CA ASP A 66 14.80 -40.02 -6.16
C ASP A 66 16.15 -39.63 -5.53
N SER A 67 16.46 -38.32 -5.52
CA SER A 67 17.69 -37.77 -4.97
C SER A 67 17.62 -37.65 -3.44
N ASP A 68 18.81 -37.68 -2.80
CA ASP A 68 18.93 -37.43 -1.38
C ASP A 68 18.53 -35.98 -0.98
N PRO A 69 18.18 -35.73 0.29
CA PRO A 69 17.71 -34.43 0.73
C PRO A 69 18.69 -33.27 0.48
N THR A 70 20.01 -33.54 0.48
CA THR A 70 21.03 -32.49 0.26
C THR A 70 21.03 -32.07 -1.21
N THR A 71 20.99 -33.05 -2.12
CA THR A 71 20.89 -32.81 -3.58
C THR A 71 19.60 -32.06 -3.92
N VAL A 72 18.46 -32.45 -3.32
CA VAL A 72 17.18 -31.75 -3.50
C VAL A 72 17.29 -30.30 -3.03
N ARG A 73 17.88 -30.05 -1.87
CA ARG A 73 18.07 -28.69 -1.34
C ARG A 73 18.95 -27.85 -2.27
N GLN A 74 20.07 -28.37 -2.72
CA GLN A 74 20.97 -27.67 -3.64
C GLN A 74 20.28 -27.36 -4.98
N PHE A 75 19.48 -28.29 -5.50
CA PHE A 75 18.69 -28.05 -6.70
C PHE A 75 17.69 -26.90 -6.51
N ILE A 76 16.94 -26.92 -5.42
CA ILE A 76 15.96 -25.87 -5.09
C ILE A 76 16.65 -24.51 -4.91
N ASP A 77 17.76 -24.45 -4.17
CA ASP A 77 18.52 -23.23 -3.93
C ASP A 77 19.08 -22.64 -5.25
N LEU A 78 19.48 -23.51 -6.18
CA LEU A 78 20.01 -23.09 -7.47
C LEU A 78 18.93 -22.62 -8.45
N PHE A 79 17.85 -23.36 -8.58
CA PHE A 79 16.86 -23.17 -9.65
C PHE A 79 15.57 -22.48 -9.23
N SER A 80 15.23 -22.41 -7.94
CA SER A 80 14.09 -21.62 -7.52
C SER A 80 14.25 -20.15 -7.95
N ASN A 81 13.16 -19.51 -8.28
CA ASN A 81 13.14 -18.12 -8.74
C ASN A 81 13.95 -17.88 -10.05
N THR A 82 13.95 -18.86 -10.94
CA THR A 82 14.50 -18.75 -12.30
C THR A 82 13.38 -18.84 -13.33
N GLY A 83 13.65 -18.40 -14.57
CA GLY A 83 12.74 -18.54 -15.69
C GLY A 83 12.36 -20.00 -15.97
N ASP A 84 13.30 -20.94 -15.84
CA ASP A 84 13.07 -22.37 -16.07
C ASP A 84 12.13 -22.99 -15.04
N ALA A 85 12.29 -22.62 -13.76
CA ALA A 85 11.38 -23.06 -12.71
C ALA A 85 9.95 -22.54 -12.94
N HIS A 86 9.83 -21.28 -13.37
CA HIS A 86 8.54 -20.67 -13.69
C HIS A 86 7.88 -21.35 -14.90
N HIS A 87 8.65 -21.60 -15.94
CA HIS A 87 8.16 -22.31 -17.13
C HIS A 87 7.70 -23.73 -16.77
N HIS A 88 8.52 -24.47 -16.02
CA HIS A 88 8.19 -25.82 -15.57
C HIS A 88 6.90 -25.85 -14.74
N PHE A 89 6.78 -24.95 -13.74
CA PHE A 89 5.57 -24.83 -12.94
C PHE A 89 4.34 -24.50 -13.80
N ASN A 90 4.45 -23.54 -14.71
CA ASN A 90 3.35 -23.12 -15.57
C ASN A 90 2.83 -24.26 -16.44
N GLU A 91 3.72 -25.02 -17.07
CA GLU A 91 3.34 -26.17 -17.89
C GLU A 91 2.76 -27.32 -17.05
N TRP A 92 3.37 -27.59 -15.89
CA TRP A 92 2.82 -28.55 -14.94
C TRP A 92 1.41 -28.14 -14.48
N LEU A 93 1.19 -26.89 -14.11
CA LEU A 93 -0.10 -26.37 -13.67
C LEU A 93 -1.17 -26.52 -14.75
N LYS A 94 -0.87 -26.12 -15.98
CA LYS A 94 -1.76 -26.28 -17.13
C LYS A 94 -2.13 -27.74 -17.40
N LYS A 95 -1.16 -28.64 -17.24
CA LYS A 95 -1.40 -30.10 -17.37
C LYS A 95 -2.35 -30.58 -16.26
N GLN A 96 -2.07 -30.25 -15.00
CA GLN A 96 -2.90 -30.66 -13.86
C GLN A 96 -4.35 -30.16 -14.00
N LEU A 97 -4.54 -28.90 -14.46
CA LEU A 97 -5.87 -28.34 -14.69
C LEU A 97 -6.61 -29.09 -15.81
N ARG A 98 -5.93 -29.40 -16.92
CA ARG A 98 -6.53 -30.22 -17.99
C ARG A 98 -6.93 -31.61 -17.49
N ASP A 99 -6.05 -32.27 -16.75
CA ASP A 99 -6.28 -33.63 -16.21
C ASP A 99 -7.47 -33.63 -15.23
N ALA A 100 -7.68 -32.52 -14.51
CA ALA A 100 -8.82 -32.29 -13.62
C ALA A 100 -10.09 -31.79 -14.34
N GLY A 101 -10.08 -31.64 -15.67
CA GLY A 101 -11.21 -31.13 -16.44
C GLY A 101 -11.54 -29.65 -16.24
N LYS A 102 -10.61 -28.89 -15.64
CA LYS A 102 -10.79 -27.45 -15.39
C LYS A 102 -10.36 -26.64 -16.63
N LYS A 103 -11.23 -25.71 -17.06
CA LYS A 103 -10.95 -24.78 -18.17
C LYS A 103 -10.61 -23.40 -17.58
N VAL A 104 -9.34 -23.18 -17.28
CA VAL A 104 -8.81 -21.92 -16.70
C VAL A 104 -7.78 -21.34 -17.65
N ASP A 105 -7.92 -20.05 -17.99
CA ASP A 105 -6.88 -19.29 -18.70
C ASP A 105 -5.75 -18.94 -17.73
N VAL A 106 -4.55 -19.44 -17.99
CA VAL A 106 -3.39 -19.31 -17.10
C VAL A 106 -2.43 -18.28 -17.66
N ARG A 107 -2.30 -17.16 -16.95
CA ARG A 107 -1.33 -16.09 -17.22
C ARG A 107 -0.29 -16.06 -16.12
N PHE A 108 0.98 -16.23 -16.51
CA PHE A 108 2.11 -16.21 -15.60
C PHE A 108 3.04 -15.05 -15.95
N HIS A 109 3.31 -14.16 -14.98
CA HIS A 109 4.18 -13.00 -15.12
C HIS A 109 5.44 -13.19 -14.26
N PRO A 110 6.62 -13.42 -14.87
CA PRO A 110 7.89 -13.31 -14.15
C PRO A 110 8.10 -11.87 -13.68
N VAL A 111 8.46 -11.71 -12.42
CA VAL A 111 8.68 -10.40 -11.80
C VAL A 111 10.10 -10.34 -11.26
N VAL A 112 10.93 -9.49 -11.84
CA VAL A 112 12.31 -9.27 -11.37
C VAL A 112 12.25 -8.33 -10.17
N LEU A 113 12.67 -8.82 -9.00
CA LEU A 113 12.77 -8.04 -7.76
C LEU A 113 14.20 -8.11 -7.23
N THR A 114 14.65 -7.04 -6.61
CA THR A 114 15.99 -6.98 -5.99
C THR A 114 16.12 -7.96 -4.82
N HIS A 115 15.02 -8.21 -4.11
CA HIS A 115 14.92 -9.21 -3.03
C HIS A 115 13.44 -9.50 -2.73
N LEU A 116 13.18 -10.53 -1.92
CA LEU A 116 11.81 -11.00 -1.60
C LEU A 116 10.91 -9.99 -0.86
N ASN A 117 11.48 -8.92 -0.30
CA ASN A 117 10.76 -7.85 0.38
C ASN A 117 10.91 -6.50 -0.35
N ASP A 118 11.22 -6.52 -1.63
CA ASP A 118 11.25 -5.35 -2.51
C ASP A 118 9.83 -4.77 -2.66
N THR A 119 9.46 -3.91 -1.74
CA THR A 119 8.10 -3.38 -1.61
C THR A 119 7.67 -2.61 -2.87
N GLU A 120 8.57 -1.84 -3.47
CA GLU A 120 8.29 -1.04 -4.67
C GLU A 120 8.07 -1.95 -5.88
N GLY A 121 8.98 -2.87 -6.15
CA GLY A 121 8.84 -3.81 -7.26
C GLY A 121 7.63 -4.74 -7.11
N ILE A 122 7.32 -5.19 -5.88
CA ILE A 122 6.11 -5.97 -5.58
C ILE A 122 4.85 -5.13 -5.88
N TYR A 123 4.86 -3.86 -5.50
CA TYR A 123 3.73 -2.96 -5.71
C TYR A 123 3.50 -2.67 -7.20
N GLU A 124 4.54 -2.40 -7.96
CA GLU A 124 4.45 -2.20 -9.41
C GLU A 124 3.90 -3.43 -10.12
N ALA A 125 4.40 -4.62 -9.79
CA ALA A 125 3.92 -5.88 -10.35
C ALA A 125 2.46 -6.15 -10.00
N ALA A 126 2.06 -5.89 -8.75
CA ALA A 126 0.68 -6.03 -8.30
C ALA A 126 -0.26 -5.07 -9.05
N ASN A 127 0.13 -3.80 -9.21
CA ASN A 127 -0.64 -2.82 -9.97
C ASN A 127 -0.74 -3.18 -11.44
N TYR A 128 0.35 -3.64 -12.06
CA TYR A 128 0.33 -4.09 -13.45
C TYR A 128 -0.72 -5.20 -13.65
N ALA A 129 -0.67 -6.24 -12.83
CA ALA A 129 -1.59 -7.36 -12.92
C ALA A 129 -3.05 -6.97 -12.63
N LEU A 130 -3.28 -6.12 -11.63
CA LEU A 130 -4.63 -5.61 -11.31
C LEU A 130 -5.18 -4.72 -12.42
N ASN A 131 -4.34 -3.87 -13.02
CA ASN A 131 -4.75 -3.01 -14.12
C ASN A 131 -5.14 -3.82 -15.36
N GLU A 132 -4.38 -4.85 -15.71
CA GLU A 132 -4.70 -5.77 -16.81
C GLU A 132 -6.11 -6.35 -16.66
N VAL A 133 -6.47 -6.77 -15.43
CA VAL A 133 -7.81 -7.26 -15.14
C VAL A 133 -8.84 -6.13 -15.11
N ALA A 134 -8.50 -4.96 -14.55
CA ALA A 134 -9.43 -3.84 -14.43
C ALA A 134 -9.90 -3.31 -15.78
N VAL A 135 -9.00 -3.19 -16.77
CA VAL A 135 -9.32 -2.68 -18.11
C VAL A 135 -9.98 -3.72 -19.02
N SER A 136 -9.99 -5.01 -18.66
CA SER A 136 -10.65 -6.02 -19.45
C SER A 136 -12.18 -5.84 -19.43
N ASP A 137 -12.86 -6.26 -20.50
CA ASP A 137 -14.31 -6.08 -20.62
C ASP A 137 -15.12 -7.03 -19.72
N GLY A 138 -16.35 -6.59 -19.38
CA GLY A 138 -17.37 -7.39 -18.72
C GLY A 138 -17.30 -7.40 -17.20
N GLU A 139 -18.31 -8.03 -16.59
CA GLU A 139 -18.39 -8.18 -15.13
C GLU A 139 -17.38 -9.22 -14.64
N LYS A 140 -16.67 -8.88 -13.58
CA LYS A 140 -15.59 -9.70 -13.03
C LYS A 140 -15.59 -9.73 -11.51
N LEU A 141 -15.17 -10.87 -10.96
CA LEU A 141 -14.85 -11.06 -9.55
C LEU A 141 -13.36 -11.40 -9.43
N VAL A 142 -12.62 -10.60 -8.71
CA VAL A 142 -11.20 -10.81 -8.44
C VAL A 142 -11.02 -11.43 -7.06
N THR A 143 -10.40 -12.60 -7.02
CA THR A 143 -10.00 -13.26 -5.78
C THR A 143 -8.50 -13.09 -5.60
N LEU A 144 -8.07 -12.42 -4.56
CA LEU A 144 -6.65 -12.31 -4.18
C LEU A 144 -6.32 -13.43 -3.20
N TYR A 145 -5.42 -14.33 -3.59
CA TYR A 145 -4.95 -15.40 -2.73
C TYR A 145 -3.62 -15.00 -2.10
N LEU A 146 -3.63 -14.80 -0.80
CA LEU A 146 -2.55 -14.15 -0.05
C LEU A 146 -1.53 -15.11 0.58
N SER A 147 -1.80 -16.41 0.61
CA SER A 147 -0.92 -17.38 1.30
C SER A 147 0.37 -17.72 0.56
N PRO A 148 0.41 -17.85 -0.78
CA PRO A 148 1.67 -18.01 -1.50
C PRO A 148 2.52 -16.74 -1.48
N GLY A 149 3.84 -16.89 -1.41
CA GLY A 149 4.79 -15.78 -1.34
C GLY A 149 5.15 -15.38 0.10
N THR A 150 5.70 -14.18 0.27
CA THR A 150 6.07 -13.63 1.57
C THR A 150 4.93 -12.85 2.21
N PRO A 151 4.95 -12.61 3.54
CA PRO A 151 3.99 -11.70 4.19
C PRO A 151 3.99 -10.29 3.57
N VAL A 152 5.13 -9.78 3.12
CA VAL A 152 5.24 -8.48 2.45
C VAL A 152 4.51 -8.50 1.10
N MET A 153 4.69 -9.56 0.30
CA MET A 153 3.95 -9.75 -0.95
C MET A 153 2.44 -9.74 -0.71
N ALA A 154 1.97 -10.50 0.28
CA ALA A 154 0.55 -10.56 0.64
C ALA A 154 -0.02 -9.19 1.05
N PHE A 155 0.73 -8.48 1.91
CA PHE A 155 0.35 -7.15 2.38
C PHE A 155 0.27 -6.15 1.23
N VAL A 156 1.33 -6.02 0.43
CA VAL A 156 1.40 -5.06 -0.69
C VAL A 156 0.33 -5.38 -1.74
N TRP A 157 0.08 -6.67 -2.01
CA TRP A 157 -0.96 -7.11 -2.92
C TRP A 157 -2.37 -6.67 -2.48
N ALA A 158 -2.69 -6.87 -1.19
CA ALA A 158 -3.96 -6.43 -0.64
C ALA A 158 -4.12 -4.90 -0.72
N PHE A 159 -3.04 -4.15 -0.46
CA PHE A 159 -3.03 -2.69 -0.58
C PHE A 159 -3.19 -2.21 -2.02
N ALA A 160 -2.46 -2.78 -2.97
CA ALA A 160 -2.57 -2.43 -4.38
C ALA A 160 -4.03 -2.59 -4.88
N ALA A 161 -4.73 -3.61 -4.39
CA ALA A 161 -6.12 -3.85 -4.75
C ALA A 161 -7.08 -2.74 -4.32
N LEU A 162 -6.74 -1.94 -3.31
CA LEU A 162 -7.57 -0.82 -2.85
C LEU A 162 -7.68 0.30 -3.89
N ARG A 163 -6.69 0.45 -4.77
CA ARG A 163 -6.71 1.44 -5.86
C ARG A 163 -7.79 1.16 -6.92
N TYR A 164 -8.36 -0.01 -6.91
CA TYR A 164 -9.37 -0.44 -7.90
C TYR A 164 -10.74 -0.61 -7.27
N PRO A 165 -11.40 0.47 -6.79
CA PRO A 165 -12.66 0.39 -6.04
C PRO A 165 -13.80 -0.19 -6.88
N ALA A 166 -13.77 -0.03 -8.20
CA ALA A 166 -14.78 -0.57 -9.11
C ALA A 166 -14.70 -2.10 -9.30
N LEU A 167 -13.57 -2.74 -8.94
CA LEU A 167 -13.45 -4.19 -9.01
C LEU A 167 -14.16 -4.85 -7.82
N LYS A 168 -15.06 -5.80 -8.09
CA LYS A 168 -15.54 -6.71 -7.06
C LYS A 168 -14.37 -7.61 -6.64
N LYS A 169 -13.99 -7.54 -5.37
CA LYS A 169 -12.83 -8.25 -4.83
C LYS A 169 -13.20 -9.08 -3.62
N ARG A 170 -12.46 -10.15 -3.42
CA ARG A 170 -12.43 -10.91 -2.17
C ARG A 170 -10.99 -11.37 -1.89
N LEU A 171 -10.69 -11.54 -0.62
CA LEU A 171 -9.42 -12.04 -0.14
C LEU A 171 -9.60 -13.45 0.37
N ILE A 172 -8.65 -14.33 0.05
CA ILE A 172 -8.59 -15.68 0.59
C ILE A 172 -7.18 -15.98 1.11
N ALA A 173 -7.07 -16.83 2.10
CA ALA A 173 -5.80 -17.35 2.61
C ALA A 173 -5.98 -18.78 3.09
N SER A 174 -4.88 -19.56 3.09
CA SER A 174 -4.83 -20.88 3.70
C SER A 174 -4.12 -20.81 5.04
N SER A 175 -4.68 -21.42 6.07
CA SER A 175 -4.07 -21.47 7.40
C SER A 175 -2.81 -22.35 7.46
N ARG A 176 -2.68 -23.33 6.56
CA ARG A 176 -1.53 -24.24 6.40
C ARG A 176 -1.40 -24.68 4.94
N PRO A 177 -0.20 -25.07 4.48
CA PRO A 177 -0.04 -25.73 3.18
C PRO A 177 -0.96 -26.94 3.05
N GLY A 178 -1.59 -27.09 1.88
CA GLY A 178 -2.51 -28.22 1.59
C GLY A 178 -3.94 -28.06 2.17
N ARG A 179 -4.25 -27.02 2.95
CA ARG A 179 -5.60 -26.69 3.35
C ARG A 179 -6.30 -25.85 2.29
N HIS A 180 -7.61 -26.08 2.14
CA HIS A 180 -8.43 -25.24 1.28
C HIS A 180 -8.35 -23.77 1.73
N PRO A 181 -8.24 -22.83 0.79
CA PRO A 181 -8.28 -21.41 1.12
C PRO A 181 -9.61 -21.01 1.76
N GLU A 182 -9.52 -20.21 2.80
CA GLU A 182 -10.66 -19.65 3.51
C GLU A 182 -10.82 -18.18 3.15
N LYS A 183 -12.06 -17.70 3.09
CA LYS A 183 -12.34 -16.28 2.84
C LYS A 183 -11.90 -15.46 4.05
N ILE A 184 -11.09 -14.43 3.80
CA ILE A 184 -10.79 -13.41 4.81
C ILE A 184 -11.98 -12.47 4.88
N VAL A 185 -12.65 -12.45 6.02
CA VAL A 185 -13.74 -11.52 6.31
C VAL A 185 -13.15 -10.33 7.02
N LEU A 186 -13.09 -9.19 6.33
CA LEU A 186 -12.68 -7.94 6.96
C LEU A 186 -13.85 -7.41 7.81
N PRO A 187 -13.58 -6.81 8.99
CA PRO A 187 -14.60 -6.14 9.77
C PRO A 187 -15.40 -5.14 8.93
N ASN A 188 -16.70 -4.99 9.18
CA ASN A 188 -17.54 -4.06 8.44
C ASN A 188 -17.01 -2.61 8.49
N GLU A 189 -16.43 -2.22 9.61
CA GLU A 189 -15.76 -0.92 9.80
C GLU A 189 -14.65 -0.68 8.77
N TRP A 190 -13.88 -1.72 8.44
CA TRP A 190 -12.85 -1.68 7.40
C TRP A 190 -13.45 -1.58 5.99
N MET A 191 -14.57 -2.25 5.74
CA MET A 191 -15.27 -2.20 4.45
C MET A 191 -15.95 -0.85 4.25
N GLU A 192 -16.50 -0.25 5.30
CA GLU A 192 -17.05 1.10 5.28
C GLU A 192 -15.97 2.16 5.09
N TRP A 193 -14.77 1.92 5.60
CA TRP A 193 -13.62 2.79 5.45
C TRP A 193 -13.18 2.96 3.98
N HIS A 194 -13.25 1.89 3.19
CA HIS A 194 -12.92 1.94 1.75
C HIS A 194 -14.12 2.36 0.87
N GLY A 195 -15.34 2.23 1.35
CA GLY A 195 -16.55 2.65 0.63
C GLY A 195 -16.88 4.14 0.79
N ARG A 196 -16.34 4.77 1.81
CA ARG A 196 -16.40 6.22 1.93
C ARG A 196 -15.30 6.83 1.08
N GLN A 197 -15.55 7.00 -0.23
CA GLN A 197 -14.96 8.16 -0.90
C GLN A 197 -15.12 9.32 0.06
N VAL A 198 -14.03 10.04 0.32
CA VAL A 198 -14.08 11.31 1.04
C VAL A 198 -15.09 12.19 0.30
N ARG A 199 -16.38 12.01 0.56
CA ARG A 199 -17.35 13.05 0.35
C ARG A 199 -16.92 14.11 1.35
N THR A 200 -16.20 15.10 0.86
CA THR A 200 -16.14 16.38 1.49
C THR A 200 -17.59 16.82 1.69
N THR A 201 -18.18 16.42 2.80
CA THR A 201 -19.30 17.14 3.34
C THR A 201 -18.69 18.46 3.76
N ASN A 202 -18.63 19.40 2.80
CA ASN A 202 -18.41 20.81 3.05
C ASN A 202 -19.58 21.26 3.92
N THR A 203 -19.45 21.13 5.22
CA THR A 203 -20.06 22.09 6.09
C THR A 203 -19.19 23.33 5.97
N ASP A 204 -19.73 24.40 5.44
CA ASP A 204 -19.09 25.70 5.17
C ASP A 204 -18.40 26.32 6.39
N THR A 205 -18.61 25.72 7.57
CA THR A 205 -18.08 26.13 8.87
C THR A 205 -16.58 25.87 9.06
N ASP A 206 -15.98 24.91 8.32
CA ASP A 206 -14.58 24.48 8.52
C ASP A 206 -13.64 24.95 7.40
N ARG A 207 -14.03 25.95 6.64
CA ARG A 207 -13.19 26.51 5.59
C ARG A 207 -12.29 27.61 6.16
N TYR A 208 -10.98 27.43 6.00
CA TYR A 208 -9.96 28.43 6.33
C TYR A 208 -9.45 29.13 5.07
N ASP A 209 -9.05 30.38 5.18
CA ASP A 209 -8.28 31.06 4.13
C ASP A 209 -6.86 30.54 4.10
N VAL A 210 -6.26 30.33 5.29
CA VAL A 210 -4.93 29.74 5.41
C VAL A 210 -4.84 28.82 6.63
N ILE A 211 -4.09 27.71 6.48
CA ILE A 211 -3.72 26.84 7.58
C ILE A 211 -2.21 26.74 7.65
N PHE A 212 -1.66 27.03 8.82
CA PHE A 212 -0.26 26.77 9.15
C PHE A 212 -0.10 25.37 9.71
N HIS A 213 0.86 24.60 9.18
CA HIS A 213 1.18 23.26 9.64
C HIS A 213 2.60 23.24 10.16
N LEU A 214 2.82 22.84 11.40
CA LEU A 214 4.16 22.53 11.88
C LEU A 214 4.63 21.25 11.19
N PHE A 215 5.74 21.34 10.48
CA PHE A 215 6.27 20.27 9.65
C PHE A 215 7.68 19.88 10.09
N GLY A 216 7.91 18.58 10.22
CA GLY A 216 9.20 18.01 10.61
C GLY A 216 9.38 16.62 10.03
N GLU A 217 10.20 15.80 10.67
CA GLU A 217 10.49 14.44 10.26
C GLU A 217 9.22 13.59 10.08
N GLN A 218 8.28 13.71 11.02
CA GLN A 218 6.97 13.05 10.91
C GLN A 218 6.02 13.86 10.04
N ARG A 219 5.70 13.34 8.87
CA ARG A 219 4.86 14.01 7.85
C ARG A 219 3.36 13.83 8.07
N ILE A 220 2.98 12.73 8.73
CA ILE A 220 1.58 12.33 8.97
C ILE A 220 0.75 13.44 9.64
N PRO A 221 1.21 14.11 10.72
CA PRO A 221 0.42 15.15 11.36
C PRO A 221 0.03 16.31 10.45
N SER A 222 0.93 16.72 9.56
CA SER A 222 0.65 17.79 8.61
C SER A 222 -0.32 17.34 7.52
N LEU A 223 -0.16 16.11 7.03
CA LEU A 223 -1.07 15.52 6.04
C LEU A 223 -2.49 15.37 6.59
N LEU A 224 -2.64 14.94 7.84
CA LEU A 224 -3.94 14.90 8.51
C LEU A 224 -4.63 16.27 8.49
N GLY A 225 -3.87 17.34 8.73
CA GLY A 225 -4.40 18.71 8.66
C GLY A 225 -4.87 19.11 7.26
N VAL A 226 -4.13 18.70 6.22
CA VAL A 226 -4.53 18.95 4.82
C VAL A 226 -5.82 18.21 4.45
N ILE A 227 -5.96 16.95 4.90
CA ILE A 227 -7.16 16.14 4.63
C ILE A 227 -8.36 16.59 5.46
N GLN A 228 -8.13 16.95 6.72
CA GLN A 228 -9.19 17.29 7.66
C GLN A 228 -9.91 18.58 7.30
N PHE A 229 -9.15 19.60 6.91
CA PHE A 229 -9.69 20.95 6.76
C PHE A 229 -9.59 21.45 5.32
N SER A 230 -10.66 22.05 4.85
CA SER A 230 -10.64 22.79 3.59
C SER A 230 -9.97 24.15 3.79
N SER A 231 -8.97 24.48 2.95
CA SER A 231 -8.29 25.77 2.99
C SER A 231 -7.96 26.25 1.58
N ARG A 232 -7.92 27.57 1.39
CA ARG A 232 -7.42 28.15 0.14
C ARG A 232 -5.90 27.99 0.04
N LYS A 233 -5.19 28.09 1.16
CA LYS A 233 -3.73 27.96 1.24
C LYS A 233 -3.29 27.13 2.43
N HIS A 234 -2.36 26.22 2.23
CA HIS A 234 -1.65 25.51 3.29
C HIS A 234 -0.19 26.01 3.35
N VAL A 235 0.24 26.43 4.51
CA VAL A 235 1.60 26.92 4.77
C VAL A 235 2.30 25.95 5.72
N PHE A 236 3.40 25.38 5.26
CA PHE A 236 4.22 24.48 6.07
C PHE A 236 5.33 25.26 6.73
N VAL A 237 5.36 25.20 8.06
CA VAL A 237 6.40 25.80 8.90
C VAL A 237 7.40 24.71 9.22
N ASN A 238 8.59 24.77 8.61
CA ASN A 238 9.58 23.69 8.65
C ASN A 238 10.98 24.24 8.92
N SER A 239 11.91 23.34 9.23
CA SER A 239 13.34 23.65 9.21
C SER A 239 13.94 23.36 7.84
N ALA A 240 15.09 23.95 7.53
CA ALA A 240 15.82 23.68 6.29
C ALA A 240 16.16 22.17 6.09
N GLN A 241 16.22 21.42 7.19
CA GLN A 241 16.50 19.98 7.16
C GLN A 241 15.33 19.16 6.62
N TYR A 242 14.08 19.63 6.78
CA TYR A 242 12.88 18.91 6.40
C TYR A 242 12.00 19.75 5.46
N PRO A 243 12.37 19.83 4.16
CA PRO A 243 11.55 20.55 3.17
C PRO A 243 10.17 19.93 3.00
N ALA A 244 9.15 20.74 2.80
CA ALA A 244 7.77 20.31 2.76
C ALA A 244 7.23 20.08 1.33
N ASP A 245 8.09 20.06 0.32
CA ASP A 245 7.72 19.90 -1.10
C ASP A 245 6.84 18.68 -1.38
N VAL A 246 7.08 17.60 -0.67
CA VAL A 246 6.30 16.35 -0.76
C VAL A 246 4.82 16.58 -0.54
N MET A 247 4.44 17.64 0.19
CA MET A 247 3.05 17.95 0.52
C MET A 247 2.29 18.55 -0.66
N LYS A 248 2.96 19.10 -1.68
CA LYS A 248 2.34 19.69 -2.88
C LYS A 248 1.36 18.74 -3.56
N ARG A 249 1.70 17.46 -3.63
CA ARG A 249 0.88 16.41 -4.28
C ARG A 249 -0.48 16.15 -3.62
N PHE A 250 -0.67 16.59 -2.36
CA PHE A 250 -1.89 16.34 -1.58
C PHE A 250 -2.83 17.54 -1.50
N LEU A 251 -2.42 18.70 -1.98
CA LEU A 251 -3.17 19.95 -1.81
C LEU A 251 -4.34 20.11 -2.79
N GLY A 252 -4.40 19.31 -3.85
CA GLY A 252 -5.42 19.47 -4.87
C GLY A 252 -5.40 20.86 -5.51
N LYS A 253 -6.45 21.67 -5.27
CA LYS A 253 -6.57 23.05 -5.78
C LYS A 253 -6.07 24.11 -4.80
N ALA A 254 -5.66 23.72 -3.59
CA ALA A 254 -5.18 24.67 -2.57
C ALA A 254 -3.75 25.15 -2.92
N GLU A 255 -3.46 26.40 -2.56
CA GLU A 255 -2.13 26.96 -2.74
C GLU A 255 -1.14 26.37 -1.74
N TYR A 256 0.07 26.11 -2.20
CA TYR A 256 1.21 25.74 -1.37
C TYR A 256 1.96 26.97 -0.87
N GLY A 257 2.34 26.96 0.40
CA GLY A 257 3.28 27.89 1.00
C GLY A 257 4.25 27.16 1.91
N GLU A 258 5.46 27.67 2.04
CA GLU A 258 6.50 27.13 2.91
C GLU A 258 7.27 28.29 3.55
N ILE A 259 7.56 28.16 4.84
CA ILE A 259 8.42 29.08 5.59
C ILE A 259 9.44 28.30 6.43
N ALA A 260 10.73 28.58 6.17
CA ALA A 260 11.81 27.98 6.93
C ALA A 260 12.03 28.77 8.24
N VAL A 261 12.15 28.04 9.34
CA VAL A 261 12.39 28.59 10.68
C VAL A 261 13.51 27.85 11.39
N ASP A 262 14.10 28.47 12.42
CA ASP A 262 14.92 27.75 13.38
C ASP A 262 14.00 26.91 14.29
N PRO A 263 14.07 25.57 14.24
CA PRO A 263 13.18 24.70 15.00
C PRO A 263 13.44 24.72 16.51
N TYR A 264 14.51 25.39 16.95
CA TYR A 264 14.93 25.51 18.34
C TYR A 264 14.79 26.95 18.90
N ASP A 265 14.39 27.93 18.07
CA ASP A 265 14.11 29.30 18.48
C ASP A 265 12.61 29.62 18.36
N PRO A 266 11.83 29.57 19.45
CA PRO A 266 10.40 29.86 19.43
C PRO A 266 10.06 31.30 19.04
N GLU A 267 10.96 32.27 19.27
CA GLU A 267 10.73 33.64 18.85
C GLU A 267 10.92 33.81 17.34
N ASN A 268 11.91 33.15 16.76
CA ASN A 268 12.06 33.08 15.29
C ASN A 268 10.82 32.47 14.64
N VAL A 269 10.32 31.34 15.17
CA VAL A 269 9.07 30.73 14.68
C VAL A 269 7.90 31.70 14.76
N ARG A 270 7.72 32.34 15.91
CA ARG A 270 6.62 33.29 16.13
C ARG A 270 6.69 34.49 15.18
N SER A 271 7.82 35.17 15.12
CA SER A 271 8.01 36.36 14.28
C SER A 271 7.84 36.06 12.81
N THR A 272 8.45 34.98 12.31
CA THR A 272 8.34 34.57 10.90
C THR A 272 6.90 34.29 10.47
N ILE A 273 6.12 33.63 11.33
CA ILE A 273 4.70 33.38 11.07
C ILE A 273 3.91 34.71 11.05
N LEU A 274 4.14 35.59 12.04
CA LEU A 274 3.44 36.86 12.11
C LEU A 274 3.76 37.81 10.95
N ASP A 275 5.02 37.81 10.48
CA ASP A 275 5.45 38.59 9.31
C ASP A 275 4.74 38.11 8.03
N LEU A 276 4.51 36.81 7.90
CA LEU A 276 3.75 36.29 6.76
C LEU A 276 2.27 36.69 6.87
N ILE A 277 1.67 36.58 8.06
CA ILE A 277 0.26 36.95 8.29
C ILE A 277 0.04 38.46 8.04
N ALA A 278 0.97 39.31 8.44
CA ALA A 278 0.87 40.77 8.21
C ALA A 278 0.82 41.16 6.70
N ARG A 279 1.24 40.29 5.82
CA ARG A 279 1.20 40.47 4.34
C ARG A 279 -0.06 39.88 3.71
N MET A 280 -0.95 39.27 4.49
CA MET A 280 -2.19 38.70 3.98
C MET A 280 -3.28 39.76 3.83
N PRO A 281 -4.34 39.49 3.06
CA PRO A 281 -5.53 40.35 3.02
C PRO A 281 -6.13 40.55 4.42
N ALA A 282 -6.91 41.61 4.59
CA ALA A 282 -7.52 41.93 5.88
C ALA A 282 -8.44 40.79 6.36
N ASP A 283 -8.35 40.49 7.66
CA ASP A 283 -9.20 39.56 8.42
C ASP A 283 -9.30 38.12 7.83
N PRO A 284 -8.18 37.42 7.58
CA PRO A 284 -8.21 36.03 7.09
C PRO A 284 -8.64 35.08 8.21
N LYS A 285 -9.48 34.09 7.89
CA LYS A 285 -9.76 32.96 8.80
C LYS A 285 -8.57 32.00 8.83
N ILE A 286 -7.84 31.99 9.94
CA ILE A 286 -6.57 31.26 10.08
C ILE A 286 -6.72 30.05 11.00
N GLY A 287 -6.19 28.89 10.56
CA GLY A 287 -6.03 27.69 11.36
C GLY A 287 -4.56 27.37 11.63
N PHE A 288 -4.28 26.74 12.77
CA PHE A 288 -2.95 26.26 13.13
C PHE A 288 -2.97 24.78 13.51
N ASN A 289 -2.37 23.95 12.66
CA ASN A 289 -2.08 22.56 13.00
C ASN A 289 -0.78 22.47 13.80
N LEU A 290 -0.91 22.29 15.10
CA LEU A 290 0.20 22.27 16.05
C LEU A 290 0.71 20.86 16.36
N THR A 291 0.34 19.85 15.58
CA THR A 291 0.66 18.43 15.89
C THR A 291 2.10 18.07 15.56
N GLY A 292 2.68 18.67 14.52
CA GLY A 292 4.04 18.37 14.05
C GLY A 292 5.13 19.26 14.65
N GLY A 293 6.36 19.10 14.14
CA GLY A 293 7.49 19.92 14.53
C GLY A 293 8.05 19.64 15.93
N THR A 294 8.96 20.50 16.40
CA THR A 294 9.54 20.42 17.73
C THR A 294 8.62 21.07 18.78
N LYS A 295 8.88 20.81 20.07
CA LYS A 295 8.16 21.47 21.17
C LYS A 295 8.36 23.00 21.17
N LEU A 296 9.52 23.48 20.70
CA LEU A 296 9.81 24.92 20.60
C LEU A 296 9.10 25.55 19.40
N MET A 297 9.01 24.83 18.27
CA MET A 297 8.14 25.24 17.15
C MET A 297 6.68 25.34 17.60
N TYR A 298 6.19 24.36 18.37
CA TYR A 298 4.84 24.40 18.94
C TYR A 298 4.63 25.65 19.80
N ALA A 299 5.57 25.98 20.71
CA ALA A 299 5.46 27.14 21.59
C ALA A 299 5.40 28.47 20.79
N GLY A 300 6.29 28.64 19.82
CA GLY A 300 6.32 29.80 18.93
C GLY A 300 5.05 29.95 18.08
N ALA A 301 4.60 28.87 17.44
CA ALA A 301 3.40 28.87 16.62
C ALA A 301 2.12 29.12 17.46
N LEU A 302 2.01 28.56 18.67
CA LEU A 302 0.90 28.82 19.58
C LEU A 302 0.87 30.29 20.02
N ALA A 303 2.03 30.90 20.30
CA ALA A 303 2.13 32.30 20.62
C ALA A 303 1.70 33.19 19.43
N ALA A 304 2.09 32.88 18.22
CA ALA A 304 1.61 33.56 16.99
C ALA A 304 0.10 33.39 16.82
N CYS A 305 -0.42 32.17 16.96
CA CYS A 305 -1.84 31.86 16.87
C CYS A 305 -2.71 32.70 17.82
N ARG A 306 -2.31 32.80 19.09
CA ARG A 306 -3.01 33.62 20.11
C ARG A 306 -3.01 35.11 19.78
N LYS A 307 -1.90 35.62 19.21
CA LYS A 307 -1.79 37.07 18.90
C LYS A 307 -2.75 37.47 17.79
N VAL A 308 -3.07 36.59 16.87
CA VAL A 308 -3.97 36.89 15.73
C VAL A 308 -5.37 36.26 15.90
N ASN A 309 -5.69 35.78 17.09
CA ASN A 309 -6.97 35.14 17.42
C ASN A 309 -7.37 34.02 16.42
N ALA A 310 -6.40 33.25 15.99
CA ALA A 310 -6.61 32.13 15.06
C ALA A 310 -7.07 30.85 15.80
N THR A 311 -7.44 29.82 15.06
CA THR A 311 -7.93 28.55 15.62
C THR A 311 -6.78 27.52 15.70
N PRO A 312 -6.27 27.21 16.90
CA PRO A 312 -5.29 26.16 17.10
C PRO A 312 -5.95 24.80 17.26
N PHE A 313 -5.41 23.78 16.59
CA PHE A 313 -5.86 22.42 16.73
C PHE A 313 -4.71 21.42 16.77
N TYR A 314 -4.98 20.25 17.34
CA TYR A 314 -4.04 19.17 17.55
C TYR A 314 -4.68 17.83 17.17
N PHE A 315 -3.94 16.96 16.46
CA PHE A 315 -4.40 15.61 16.13
C PHE A 315 -3.98 14.62 17.20
N ASN A 316 -4.96 14.00 17.86
CA ASN A 316 -4.75 12.90 18.78
C ASN A 316 -4.85 11.56 18.06
N SER A 317 -3.70 10.97 17.73
CA SER A 317 -3.63 9.70 17.02
C SER A 317 -4.16 8.50 17.80
N ARG A 318 -4.23 8.58 19.14
CA ARG A 318 -4.77 7.49 19.96
C ARG A 318 -6.27 7.29 19.76
N ASN A 319 -7.00 8.41 19.64
CA ASN A 319 -8.45 8.40 19.61
C ASN A 319 -9.00 8.79 18.24
N ASN A 320 -8.13 8.98 17.23
CA ASN A 320 -8.51 9.48 15.91
C ASN A 320 -9.36 10.76 15.98
N GLN A 321 -8.90 11.73 16.75
CA GLN A 321 -9.63 12.97 17.01
C GLN A 321 -8.79 14.20 16.74
N VAL A 322 -9.44 15.26 16.27
CA VAL A 322 -8.92 16.62 16.32
C VAL A 322 -9.40 17.28 17.60
N ILE A 323 -8.48 17.89 18.33
CA ILE A 323 -8.76 18.66 19.53
C ILE A 323 -8.55 20.15 19.18
N TYR A 324 -9.60 20.95 19.28
CA TYR A 324 -9.49 22.40 19.21
C TYR A 324 -8.98 22.94 20.55
N LEU A 325 -7.81 23.59 20.52
CA LEU A 325 -7.14 23.99 21.78
C LEU A 325 -7.70 25.25 22.41
N ASN A 326 -8.69 25.91 21.79
CA ASN A 326 -9.38 27.07 22.37
C ASN A 326 -10.39 26.68 23.46
N ASP A 327 -11.14 25.60 23.23
CA ASP A 327 -12.27 25.17 24.06
C ASP A 327 -12.22 23.66 24.38
N PHE A 328 -11.18 22.97 23.93
CA PHE A 328 -10.98 21.53 24.06
C PHE A 328 -12.09 20.66 23.42
N LYS A 329 -12.87 21.27 22.54
CA LYS A 329 -13.83 20.51 21.72
C LYS A 329 -13.09 19.50 20.85
N THR A 330 -13.66 18.30 20.74
CA THR A 330 -13.11 17.22 19.90
C THR A 330 -14.04 16.90 18.74
N VAL A 331 -13.46 16.59 17.58
CA VAL A 331 -14.17 16.05 16.43
C VAL A 331 -13.41 14.84 15.88
N GLU A 332 -14.11 13.89 15.28
CA GLU A 332 -13.46 12.75 14.66
C GLU A 332 -12.60 13.17 13.47
N THR A 333 -11.44 12.56 13.32
CA THR A 333 -10.60 12.78 12.14
C THR A 333 -11.24 12.14 10.91
N LYS A 334 -11.16 12.83 9.77
CA LYS A 334 -11.38 12.19 8.47
C LYS A 334 -10.36 11.09 8.29
N LEU A 335 -10.84 9.91 7.90
CA LEU A 335 -9.95 8.77 7.71
C LEU A 335 -9.02 9.02 6.53
N ILE A 336 -7.77 8.61 6.68
CA ILE A 336 -6.77 8.72 5.63
C ILE A 336 -7.08 7.68 4.56
N PRO A 337 -7.14 8.05 3.27
CA PRO A 337 -7.62 7.19 2.20
C PRO A 337 -6.79 5.92 1.98
N SER A 338 -5.47 5.97 2.19
CA SER A 338 -4.58 4.82 2.04
C SER A 338 -3.18 5.06 2.60
N VAL A 339 -2.44 3.98 2.85
CA VAL A 339 -1.01 4.06 3.25
C VAL A 339 -0.14 4.61 2.11
N GLU A 340 -0.55 4.44 0.85
CA GLU A 340 0.09 5.04 -0.34
C GLU A 340 0.18 6.57 -0.26
N THR A 341 -0.68 7.19 0.54
CA THR A 341 -0.63 8.61 0.80
C THR A 341 0.63 9.02 1.56
N PHE A 342 1.37 8.06 2.14
CA PHE A 342 2.50 8.31 3.04
C PHE A 342 3.86 7.82 2.53
N ILE A 343 3.88 7.02 1.50
CA ILE A 343 5.08 6.53 0.82
C ILE A 343 5.22 7.32 -0.48
#